data_489fb610e1e4547a5ce94fe6ee5a036d
#
_entry.id   489fb610e1e4547a5ce94fe6ee5a036d
#
_cell.length_a   1.000
_cell.length_b   1.000
_cell.length_c   1.000
_cell.angle_alpha   90.00
_cell.angle_beta   90.00
_cell.angle_gamma   90.00
#
_symmetry.space_group_name_H-M   'P 1'
#
loop_
_entity.id
_entity.type
_entity.pdbx_description
1 polymer ?
#
loop_
_entity_poly.entity_id
_entity_poly.type
_entity_poly.pdbx_seq_one_letter_code
_entity_poly.pdbx_strand_id
1 'polypeptide(L)'
;EVNALVNNGMETSIQGLLADQELPSPPGAWVDEELPDWSSLSSDERQAIIQTYYSRMRAFQKWWANRIMNGGLNITEVMTLFWHSYFASAYSKVFYPQAMYQQNNIFRTFCMGNFKSLLRQVTFGPAMMIWLDISGSKKQAPNENFARELMELFTLGVDNYSQSDVVAASHAFTGYVTNGVETNYDFDTMEGWGYWWTDWHDFDDKTFMGQTGPWTGDDIINMILDRDECALHICKKLYKWFLYDHVDLDFIDGMADVLRSNNYEIKPALEYLFS
;
A
#
# COMPACT_ATOMS: atom_id res chain seq x y z
N GLU A 1 -23.97 -21.17 -5.84
CA GLU A 1 -23.41 -19.79 -5.97
C GLU A 1 -23.18 -19.43 -7.46
N VAL A 2 -22.40 -20.20 -8.25
CA VAL A 2 -22.18 -19.94 -9.68
C VAL A 2 -23.46 -19.88 -10.48
N ASN A 3 -24.45 -20.78 -10.20
CA ASN A 3 -25.75 -20.78 -10.85
C ASN A 3 -26.58 -19.49 -10.56
N ALA A 4 -26.38 -18.84 -9.43
CA ALA A 4 -27.03 -17.58 -9.13
C ALA A 4 -26.46 -16.44 -9.99
N LEU A 5 -25.14 -16.40 -10.21
CA LEU A 5 -24.49 -15.43 -11.11
C LEU A 5 -25.00 -15.56 -12.54
N VAL A 6 -25.10 -16.78 -13.04
CA VAL A 6 -25.60 -17.05 -14.40
C VAL A 6 -27.05 -16.60 -14.59
N ASN A 7 -27.89 -16.75 -13.56
CA ASN A 7 -29.32 -16.41 -13.62
C ASN A 7 -29.62 -14.92 -13.45
N ASN A 8 -28.72 -14.14 -12.82
CA ASN A 8 -28.91 -12.73 -12.50
C ASN A 8 -28.53 -11.77 -13.64
N GLY A 9 -27.90 -12.25 -14.69
CA GLY A 9 -27.31 -11.44 -15.74
C GLY A 9 -25.95 -10.86 -15.32
N MET A 10 -25.12 -10.47 -16.31
CA MET A 10 -23.73 -10.07 -16.11
C MET A 10 -23.59 -8.84 -15.22
N GLU A 11 -24.32 -7.78 -15.51
CA GLU A 11 -24.24 -6.51 -14.75
C GLU A 11 -24.57 -6.70 -13.26
N THR A 12 -25.68 -7.38 -12.95
CA THR A 12 -26.08 -7.67 -11.56
C THR A 12 -25.04 -8.53 -10.85
N SER A 13 -24.42 -9.44 -11.57
CA SER A 13 -23.36 -10.32 -11.05
C SER A 13 -22.08 -9.53 -10.74
N ILE A 14 -21.67 -8.62 -11.62
CA ILE A 14 -20.54 -7.72 -11.40
C ILE A 14 -20.79 -6.84 -10.16
N GLN A 15 -21.95 -6.21 -10.05
CA GLN A 15 -22.32 -5.40 -8.89
C GLN A 15 -22.29 -6.21 -7.58
N GLY A 16 -22.75 -7.46 -7.61
CA GLY A 16 -22.67 -8.36 -6.46
C GLY A 16 -21.23 -8.72 -6.07
N LEU A 17 -20.36 -8.98 -7.05
CA LEU A 17 -18.92 -9.24 -6.82
C LEU A 17 -18.19 -8.02 -6.23
N LEU A 18 -18.54 -6.82 -6.69
CA LEU A 18 -17.94 -5.54 -6.31
C LEU A 18 -18.68 -4.84 -5.15
N ALA A 19 -19.60 -5.53 -4.47
CA ALA A 19 -20.32 -4.96 -3.33
C ALA A 19 -19.37 -4.73 -2.16
N ASP A 20 -19.50 -3.56 -1.52
CA ASP A 20 -18.69 -3.22 -0.35
C ASP A 20 -19.00 -4.19 0.80
N GLN A 21 -17.98 -4.55 1.56
CA GLN A 21 -18.08 -5.46 2.70
C GLN A 21 -17.72 -4.74 3.99
N GLU A 22 -18.40 -5.10 5.08
CA GLU A 22 -17.99 -4.64 6.40
C GLU A 22 -16.61 -5.19 6.77
N LEU A 23 -15.82 -4.37 7.45
CA LEU A 23 -14.52 -4.80 7.95
C LEU A 23 -14.72 -5.91 9.00
N PRO A 24 -13.98 -7.01 8.90
CA PRO A 24 -14.10 -8.11 9.85
C PRO A 24 -13.51 -7.75 11.20
N SER A 25 -14.02 -8.37 12.25
CA SER A 25 -13.36 -8.34 13.55
C SER A 25 -11.90 -8.80 13.44
N PRO A 26 -10.96 -8.16 14.15
CA PRO A 26 -9.54 -8.48 14.09
C PRO A 26 -9.24 -9.89 14.64
N PRO A 27 -8.06 -10.46 14.35
CA PRO A 27 -7.65 -11.80 14.81
C PRO A 27 -7.44 -11.89 16.34
N GLY A 28 -7.45 -10.77 17.04
CA GLY A 28 -7.33 -10.68 18.49
C GLY A 28 -7.12 -9.24 18.95
N ALA A 29 -7.34 -8.98 20.24
CA ALA A 29 -7.18 -7.64 20.82
C ALA A 29 -5.74 -7.09 20.73
N TRP A 30 -4.77 -7.95 20.52
CA TRP A 30 -3.36 -7.60 20.41
C TRP A 30 -3.02 -6.67 19.24
N VAL A 31 -3.92 -6.50 18.29
CA VAL A 31 -3.69 -5.61 17.13
C VAL A 31 -3.58 -4.15 17.55
N ASP A 32 -4.21 -3.77 18.67
CA ASP A 32 -4.23 -2.43 19.23
C ASP A 32 -3.34 -2.29 20.48
N GLU A 33 -2.55 -3.31 20.83
CA GLU A 33 -1.63 -3.24 21.95
C GLU A 33 -0.42 -2.34 21.64
N GLU A 34 -0.07 -1.50 22.60
CA GLU A 34 1.15 -0.69 22.55
C GLU A 34 2.41 -1.57 22.47
N LEU A 35 3.44 -1.05 21.84
CA LEU A 35 4.73 -1.74 21.81
C LEU A 35 5.41 -1.66 23.20
N PRO A 36 6.09 -2.74 23.61
CA PRO A 36 6.89 -2.70 24.82
C PRO A 36 8.09 -1.77 24.65
N ASP A 37 8.50 -1.14 25.74
CA ASP A 37 9.80 -0.48 25.78
C ASP A 37 10.94 -1.51 25.80
N TRP A 38 11.45 -1.83 24.62
CA TRP A 38 12.53 -2.78 24.43
C TRP A 38 13.79 -2.46 25.22
N SER A 39 14.01 -1.20 25.60
CA SER A 39 15.20 -0.78 26.35
C SER A 39 15.15 -1.21 27.81
N SER A 40 13.95 -1.29 28.39
CA SER A 40 13.72 -1.67 29.79
C SER A 40 13.65 -3.16 30.05
N LEU A 41 13.53 -4.00 28.99
CA LEU A 41 13.30 -5.44 29.12
C LEU A 41 14.60 -6.23 29.37
N SER A 42 14.51 -7.23 30.23
CA SER A 42 15.51 -8.30 30.38
C SER A 42 15.57 -9.21 29.14
N SER A 43 16.60 -10.02 29.05
CA SER A 43 16.77 -11.01 27.95
C SER A 43 15.60 -12.01 27.91
N ASP A 44 15.14 -12.50 29.06
CA ASP A 44 14.07 -13.49 29.12
C ASP A 44 12.72 -12.89 28.72
N GLU A 45 12.43 -11.65 29.14
CA GLU A 45 11.23 -10.90 28.74
C GLU A 45 11.21 -10.64 27.22
N ARG A 46 12.34 -10.22 26.64
CA ARG A 46 12.47 -10.06 25.19
C ARG A 46 12.18 -11.37 24.46
N GLN A 47 12.74 -12.47 24.92
CA GLN A 47 12.52 -13.78 24.33
C GLN A 47 11.05 -14.21 24.41
N ALA A 48 10.38 -13.95 25.53
CA ALA A 48 8.95 -14.23 25.70
C ALA A 48 8.07 -13.41 24.75
N ILE A 49 8.39 -12.12 24.56
CA ILE A 49 7.69 -11.24 23.59
C ILE A 49 7.91 -11.75 22.16
N ILE A 50 9.12 -12.12 21.79
CA ILE A 50 9.42 -12.69 20.47
C ILE A 50 8.56 -13.92 20.20
N GLN A 51 8.45 -14.85 21.15
CA GLN A 51 7.59 -16.03 21.02
C GLN A 51 6.11 -15.66 20.88
N THR A 52 5.67 -14.65 21.64
CA THR A 52 4.30 -14.11 21.55
C THR A 52 4.05 -13.53 20.15
N TYR A 53 4.98 -12.79 19.56
CA TYR A 53 4.85 -12.23 18.22
C TYR A 53 4.77 -13.32 17.14
N TYR A 54 5.55 -14.38 17.24
CA TYR A 54 5.40 -15.54 16.35
C TYR A 54 4.03 -16.21 16.46
N SER A 55 3.50 -16.31 17.67
CA SER A 55 2.15 -16.87 17.91
C SER A 55 1.06 -16.00 17.31
N ARG A 56 1.14 -14.67 17.50
CA ARG A 56 0.23 -13.67 16.93
C ARG A 56 0.27 -13.69 15.40
N MET A 57 1.45 -13.75 14.80
CA MET A 57 1.59 -13.84 13.35
C MET A 57 0.94 -15.11 12.79
N ARG A 58 1.10 -16.26 13.45
CA ARG A 58 0.39 -17.50 13.06
C ARG A 58 -1.14 -17.38 13.20
N ALA A 59 -1.61 -16.72 14.26
CA ALA A 59 -3.04 -16.47 14.44
C ALA A 59 -3.60 -15.57 13.32
N PHE A 60 -2.86 -14.51 12.95
CA PHE A 60 -3.20 -13.64 11.84
C PHE A 60 -3.23 -14.39 10.49
N GLN A 61 -2.23 -15.20 10.19
CA GLN A 61 -2.19 -15.99 8.96
C GLN A 61 -3.39 -16.95 8.86
N LYS A 62 -3.75 -17.65 9.96
CA LYS A 62 -4.92 -18.53 10.01
C LYS A 62 -6.22 -17.75 9.83
N TRP A 63 -6.34 -16.60 10.49
CA TRP A 63 -7.51 -15.73 10.38
C TRP A 63 -7.71 -15.28 8.92
N TRP A 64 -6.65 -14.80 8.26
CA TRP A 64 -6.74 -14.35 6.88
C TRP A 64 -7.00 -15.49 5.89
N ALA A 65 -6.33 -16.64 6.05
CA ALA A 65 -6.60 -17.81 5.23
C ALA A 65 -8.08 -18.27 5.35
N ASN A 66 -8.65 -18.25 6.55
CA ASN A 66 -10.07 -18.56 6.74
C ASN A 66 -10.98 -17.57 6.02
N ARG A 67 -10.61 -16.29 5.97
CA ARG A 67 -11.40 -15.28 5.25
C ARG A 67 -11.35 -15.50 3.74
N ILE A 68 -10.19 -15.77 3.18
CA ILE A 68 -10.04 -16.09 1.75
C ILE A 68 -10.90 -17.32 1.39
N MET A 69 -10.89 -18.36 2.21
CA MET A 69 -11.63 -19.60 1.93
C MET A 69 -13.15 -19.46 2.11
N ASN A 70 -13.62 -18.57 2.98
CA ASN A 70 -15.03 -18.47 3.37
C ASN A 70 -15.66 -17.12 3.01
N GLY A 71 -15.00 -16.28 2.20
CA GLY A 71 -15.47 -14.92 1.85
C GLY A 71 -16.67 -14.87 0.88
N GLY A 72 -17.16 -16.02 0.40
CA GLY A 72 -18.27 -16.07 -0.55
C GLY A 72 -17.90 -15.55 -1.94
N LEU A 73 -18.92 -15.05 -2.67
CA LEU A 73 -18.79 -14.53 -4.03
C LEU A 73 -18.46 -13.02 -4.05
N ASN A 74 -17.56 -12.56 -3.21
CA ASN A 74 -17.10 -11.17 -3.18
C ASN A 74 -15.59 -11.12 -3.37
N ILE A 75 -15.09 -10.13 -4.11
CA ILE A 75 -13.67 -10.06 -4.45
C ILE A 75 -12.79 -9.34 -3.41
N THR A 76 -13.36 -8.87 -2.28
CA THR A 76 -12.63 -8.11 -1.26
C THR A 76 -11.34 -8.80 -0.81
N GLU A 77 -11.40 -10.10 -0.46
CA GLU A 77 -10.18 -10.82 -0.03
C GLU A 77 -9.24 -11.13 -1.20
N VAL A 78 -9.75 -11.30 -2.42
CA VAL A 78 -8.94 -11.46 -3.64
C VAL A 78 -8.17 -10.16 -3.94
N MET A 79 -8.84 -9.02 -3.83
CA MET A 79 -8.22 -7.69 -3.97
C MET A 79 -7.24 -7.41 -2.83
N THR A 80 -7.57 -7.80 -1.59
CA THR A 80 -6.64 -7.69 -0.46
C THR A 80 -5.36 -8.49 -0.73
N LEU A 81 -5.48 -9.69 -1.30
CA LEU A 81 -4.34 -10.51 -1.69
C LEU A 81 -3.56 -9.89 -2.87
N PHE A 82 -4.27 -9.33 -3.86
CA PHE A 82 -3.66 -8.57 -4.95
C PHE A 82 -2.78 -7.43 -4.41
N TRP A 83 -3.33 -6.58 -3.54
CA TRP A 83 -2.56 -5.47 -2.95
C TRP A 83 -1.40 -5.93 -2.08
N HIS A 84 -1.56 -7.04 -1.36
CA HIS A 84 -0.46 -7.65 -0.61
C HIS A 84 0.67 -8.15 -1.52
N SER A 85 0.36 -8.68 -2.71
CA SER A 85 1.35 -9.03 -3.73
C SER A 85 1.97 -7.81 -4.38
N TYR A 86 1.18 -6.77 -4.59
CA TYR A 86 1.58 -5.52 -5.24
C TYR A 86 2.54 -4.71 -4.35
N PHE A 87 2.16 -4.49 -3.09
CA PHE A 87 2.93 -3.79 -2.06
C PHE A 87 3.61 -4.79 -1.12
N ALA A 88 4.38 -5.71 -1.69
CA ALA A 88 4.96 -6.82 -0.95
C ALA A 88 5.79 -6.36 0.25
N SER A 89 5.52 -6.98 1.40
CA SER A 89 6.32 -6.88 2.62
C SER A 89 6.38 -8.22 3.32
N ALA A 90 7.38 -8.44 4.19
CA ALA A 90 7.53 -9.71 4.87
C ALA A 90 7.76 -9.55 6.37
N TYR A 91 7.06 -10.39 7.14
CA TYR A 91 7.20 -10.44 8.60
C TYR A 91 8.64 -10.68 9.06
N SER A 92 9.43 -11.39 8.28
CA SER A 92 10.85 -11.64 8.59
C SER A 92 11.70 -10.38 8.78
N LYS A 93 11.32 -9.26 8.14
CA LYS A 93 11.97 -7.95 8.33
C LYS A 93 11.10 -7.00 9.16
N VAL A 94 9.78 -6.94 8.92
CA VAL A 94 8.88 -6.03 9.64
C VAL A 94 8.81 -6.38 11.13
N PHE A 95 8.76 -7.66 11.48
CA PHE A 95 8.81 -8.21 12.84
C PHE A 95 7.59 -7.92 13.74
N TYR A 96 6.86 -6.82 13.55
CA TYR A 96 5.68 -6.43 14.36
C TYR A 96 4.39 -7.02 13.76
N PRO A 97 3.70 -7.96 14.45
CA PRO A 97 2.43 -8.51 13.97
C PRO A 97 1.34 -7.44 13.80
N GLN A 98 1.36 -6.40 14.66
CA GLN A 98 0.47 -5.23 14.57
C GLN A 98 0.63 -4.51 13.23
N ALA A 99 1.87 -4.17 12.84
CA ALA A 99 2.15 -3.50 11.57
C ALA A 99 1.72 -4.34 10.35
N MET A 100 1.95 -5.65 10.39
CA MET A 100 1.51 -6.56 9.32
C MET A 100 -0.02 -6.64 9.22
N TYR A 101 -0.73 -6.66 10.38
CA TYR A 101 -2.19 -6.61 10.40
C TYR A 101 -2.72 -5.25 9.91
N GLN A 102 -2.14 -4.14 10.37
CA GLN A 102 -2.51 -2.79 9.90
C GLN A 102 -2.39 -2.68 8.38
N GLN A 103 -1.28 -3.12 7.80
CA GLN A 103 -1.11 -3.12 6.34
C GLN A 103 -2.17 -3.98 5.62
N ASN A 104 -2.47 -5.18 6.13
CA ASN A 104 -3.52 -6.02 5.57
C ASN A 104 -4.91 -5.37 5.68
N ASN A 105 -5.17 -4.67 6.80
CA ASN A 105 -6.42 -3.95 7.00
C ASN A 105 -6.54 -2.73 6.05
N ILE A 106 -5.45 -2.00 5.82
CA ILE A 106 -5.38 -0.94 4.80
C ILE A 106 -5.72 -1.51 3.42
N PHE A 107 -5.12 -2.62 3.03
CA PHE A 107 -5.43 -3.28 1.75
C PHE A 107 -6.91 -3.64 1.63
N ARG A 108 -7.54 -4.12 2.69
CA ARG A 108 -8.96 -4.48 2.70
C ARG A 108 -9.85 -3.24 2.66
N THR A 109 -9.54 -2.21 3.44
CA THR A 109 -10.30 -0.96 3.48
C THR A 109 -10.33 -0.26 2.12
N PHE A 110 -9.20 -0.25 1.42
CA PHE A 110 -9.06 0.39 0.12
C PHE A 110 -9.05 -0.59 -1.05
N CYS A 111 -9.50 -1.83 -0.86
CA CYS A 111 -9.36 -2.89 -1.87
C CYS A 111 -9.92 -2.51 -3.24
N MET A 112 -11.05 -1.80 -3.26
CA MET A 112 -11.72 -1.28 -4.46
C MET A 112 -11.93 0.24 -4.39
N GLY A 113 -11.35 0.90 -3.39
CA GLY A 113 -11.46 2.33 -3.14
C GLY A 113 -10.43 3.16 -3.90
N ASN A 114 -10.09 4.31 -3.35
CA ASN A 114 -9.19 5.28 -3.97
C ASN A 114 -7.72 4.84 -3.91
N PHE A 115 -7.07 4.66 -5.07
CA PHE A 115 -5.66 4.24 -5.14
C PHE A 115 -4.70 5.27 -4.54
N LYS A 116 -4.97 6.57 -4.67
CA LYS A 116 -4.12 7.62 -4.10
C LYS A 116 -4.10 7.52 -2.57
N SER A 117 -5.27 7.30 -1.96
CA SER A 117 -5.38 7.08 -0.52
C SER A 117 -4.67 5.78 -0.10
N LEU A 118 -4.88 4.69 -0.85
CA LEU A 118 -4.18 3.43 -0.61
C LEU A 118 -2.66 3.59 -0.66
N LEU A 119 -2.14 4.24 -1.72
CA LEU A 119 -0.70 4.44 -1.90
C LEU A 119 -0.08 5.21 -0.73
N ARG A 120 -0.75 6.28 -0.25
CA ARG A 120 -0.31 7.04 0.93
C ARG A 120 -0.32 6.20 2.20
N GLN A 121 -1.45 5.56 2.48
CA GLN A 121 -1.60 4.71 3.67
C GLN A 121 -0.54 3.61 3.73
N VAL A 122 -0.21 3.02 2.59
CA VAL A 122 0.84 2.00 2.50
C VAL A 122 2.23 2.61 2.63
N THR A 123 2.53 3.68 1.90
CA THR A 123 3.85 4.34 1.89
C THR A 123 4.26 4.78 3.28
N PHE A 124 3.37 5.45 4.00
CA PHE A 124 3.64 5.98 5.34
C PHE A 124 3.19 5.04 6.47
N GLY A 125 2.68 3.86 6.12
CA GLY A 125 2.35 2.82 7.09
C GLY A 125 3.59 2.11 7.65
N PRO A 126 3.56 1.71 8.94
CA PRO A 126 4.75 1.20 9.64
C PRO A 126 5.37 -0.03 8.96
N ALA A 127 4.57 -0.93 8.39
CA ALA A 127 5.08 -2.13 7.73
C ALA A 127 5.97 -1.78 6.52
N MET A 128 5.53 -0.88 5.64
CA MET A 128 6.28 -0.47 4.45
C MET A 128 7.49 0.40 4.84
N MET A 129 7.33 1.29 5.82
CA MET A 129 8.43 2.12 6.32
C MET A 129 9.59 1.29 6.85
N ILE A 130 9.31 0.17 7.52
CA ILE A 130 10.32 -0.79 7.97
C ILE A 130 10.83 -1.63 6.79
N TRP A 131 9.93 -2.13 5.94
CA TRP A 131 10.28 -3.02 4.84
C TRP A 131 11.26 -2.40 3.85
N LEU A 132 11.05 -1.13 3.49
CA LEU A 132 11.89 -0.40 2.54
C LEU A 132 12.82 0.63 3.21
N ASP A 133 13.01 0.55 4.55
CA ASP A 133 13.95 1.39 5.32
C ASP A 133 13.68 2.90 5.19
N ILE A 134 12.43 3.31 5.01
CA ILE A 134 12.04 4.73 4.95
C ILE A 134 12.35 5.40 6.29
N SER A 135 12.06 4.71 7.39
CA SER A 135 12.22 5.20 8.76
C SER A 135 13.67 5.58 9.14
N GLY A 136 14.64 5.20 8.34
CA GLY A 136 16.05 5.58 8.52
C GLY A 136 16.54 6.67 7.57
N SER A 137 15.67 7.14 6.66
CA SER A 137 16.03 8.10 5.61
C SER A 137 16.17 9.50 6.17
N LYS A 138 17.31 10.15 5.91
CA LYS A 138 17.60 11.51 6.35
C LYS A 138 18.44 12.26 5.31
N LYS A 139 18.41 13.59 5.38
CA LYS A 139 19.08 14.49 4.41
C LYS A 139 20.50 14.07 4.06
N GLN A 140 21.28 13.62 5.05
CA GLN A 140 22.68 13.22 4.84
C GLN A 140 22.83 11.80 4.27
N ALA A 141 21.76 11.00 4.28
CA ALA A 141 21.73 9.63 3.80
C ALA A 141 20.30 9.27 3.33
N PRO A 142 19.83 9.88 2.21
CA PRO A 142 18.50 9.61 1.70
C PRO A 142 18.40 8.19 1.13
N ASN A 143 17.21 7.60 1.21
CA ASN A 143 16.97 6.23 0.79
C ASN A 143 16.51 6.17 -0.67
N GLU A 144 17.44 6.00 -1.60
CA GLU A 144 17.12 5.85 -3.02
C GLU A 144 16.37 4.56 -3.34
N ASN A 145 16.57 3.48 -2.57
CA ASN A 145 15.90 2.21 -2.84
C ASN A 145 14.39 2.37 -2.75
N PHE A 146 13.88 3.00 -1.68
CA PHE A 146 12.45 3.25 -1.56
C PHE A 146 11.92 4.12 -2.72
N ALA A 147 12.61 5.21 -3.05
CA ALA A 147 12.19 6.10 -4.12
C ALA A 147 12.11 5.38 -5.48
N ARG A 148 13.03 4.46 -5.73
CA ARG A 148 13.05 3.62 -6.92
C ARG A 148 11.88 2.64 -6.93
N GLU A 149 11.65 1.90 -5.84
CA GLU A 149 10.55 0.94 -5.72
C GLU A 149 9.19 1.61 -5.87
N LEU A 150 9.02 2.82 -5.30
CA LEU A 150 7.80 3.63 -5.47
C LEU A 150 7.50 3.89 -6.95
N MET A 151 8.49 4.33 -7.71
CA MET A 151 8.29 4.65 -9.13
C MET A 151 8.23 3.40 -10.01
N GLU A 152 9.11 2.42 -9.77
CA GLU A 152 9.26 1.25 -10.64
C GLU A 152 8.18 0.20 -10.41
N LEU A 153 7.96 -0.19 -9.15
CA LEU A 153 7.06 -1.29 -8.83
C LEU A 153 5.62 -0.85 -8.55
N PHE A 154 5.47 0.33 -7.91
CA PHE A 154 4.18 0.71 -7.36
C PHE A 154 3.42 1.74 -8.20
N THR A 155 4.08 2.45 -9.14
CA THR A 155 3.40 3.54 -9.84
C THR A 155 3.69 3.63 -11.33
N LEU A 156 4.91 3.96 -11.74
CA LEU A 156 5.19 4.33 -13.14
C LEU A 156 5.62 3.13 -14.00
N GLY A 157 6.25 2.13 -13.41
CA GLY A 157 6.93 1.07 -14.13
C GLY A 157 8.32 1.48 -14.63
N VAL A 158 9.05 0.50 -15.16
CA VAL A 158 10.43 0.65 -15.68
C VAL A 158 10.46 1.68 -16.81
N ASP A 159 11.55 2.44 -16.93
CA ASP A 159 11.86 3.40 -18.00
C ASP A 159 11.00 4.68 -18.05
N ASN A 160 10.10 4.91 -17.07
CA ASN A 160 9.23 6.09 -17.04
C ASN A 160 9.71 7.16 -16.03
N TYR A 161 10.93 7.06 -15.55
CA TYR A 161 11.59 8.01 -14.63
C TYR A 161 13.11 7.98 -14.85
N SER A 162 13.80 9.04 -14.44
CA SER A 162 15.25 9.15 -14.53
C SER A 162 15.94 8.87 -13.20
N GLN A 163 17.26 8.63 -13.22
CA GLN A 163 18.06 8.53 -11.99
C GLN A 163 18.03 9.83 -11.18
N SER A 164 17.93 10.99 -11.82
CA SER A 164 17.77 12.27 -11.13
C SER A 164 16.43 12.38 -10.38
N ASP A 165 15.34 11.79 -10.94
CA ASP A 165 14.05 11.73 -10.24
C ASP A 165 14.14 10.82 -9.01
N VAL A 166 14.87 9.70 -9.09
CA VAL A 166 15.12 8.83 -7.93
C VAL A 166 15.82 9.61 -6.81
N VAL A 167 16.87 10.35 -7.15
CA VAL A 167 17.60 11.16 -6.16
C VAL A 167 16.68 12.24 -5.58
N ALA A 168 15.96 12.99 -6.39
CA ALA A 168 15.04 14.03 -5.93
C ALA A 168 13.95 13.46 -4.99
N ALA A 169 13.32 12.37 -5.40
CA ALA A 169 12.32 11.70 -4.58
C ALA A 169 12.91 11.17 -3.25
N SER A 170 14.10 10.57 -3.26
CA SER A 170 14.75 10.08 -2.04
C SER A 170 14.96 11.17 -0.99
N HIS A 171 15.32 12.38 -1.41
CA HIS A 171 15.42 13.55 -0.54
C HIS A 171 14.06 14.02 -0.01
N ALA A 172 13.00 13.95 -0.83
CA ALA A 172 11.64 14.31 -0.42
C ALA A 172 11.07 13.35 0.64
N PHE A 173 11.49 12.07 0.62
CA PHE A 173 11.08 11.06 1.60
C PHE A 173 11.99 10.98 2.83
N THR A 174 12.80 11.97 3.12
CA THR A 174 13.59 12.05 4.35
C THR A 174 12.76 12.53 5.54
N GLY A 175 13.11 12.10 6.77
CA GLY A 175 12.49 12.57 8.02
C GLY A 175 11.19 11.86 8.42
N TYR A 176 10.69 10.91 7.64
CA TYR A 176 9.58 10.05 8.05
C TYR A 176 10.10 8.91 8.94
N VAL A 177 9.45 8.71 10.10
CA VAL A 177 9.87 7.72 11.10
C VAL A 177 8.69 6.90 11.62
N THR A 178 8.96 5.70 12.10
CA THR A 178 7.99 4.84 12.80
C THR A 178 8.62 4.22 14.03
N ASN A 179 7.82 3.98 15.06
CA ASN A 179 8.20 3.15 16.21
C ASN A 179 7.94 1.66 15.98
N GLY A 180 7.31 1.30 14.85
CA GLY A 180 6.95 -0.06 14.46
C GLY A 180 5.43 -0.33 14.44
N VAL A 181 4.62 0.58 14.98
CA VAL A 181 3.14 0.53 14.96
C VAL A 181 2.54 1.86 14.55
N GLU A 182 3.16 2.95 14.99
CA GLU A 182 2.76 4.31 14.67
C GLU A 182 3.79 4.98 13.77
N THR A 183 3.39 5.99 13.04
CA THR A 183 4.26 6.82 12.20
C THR A 183 4.07 8.29 12.54
N ASN A 184 5.03 9.10 12.15
CA ASN A 184 4.93 10.56 12.28
C ASN A 184 4.17 11.22 11.10
N TYR A 185 3.51 10.45 10.28
CA TYR A 185 2.65 10.95 9.21
C TYR A 185 1.21 11.07 9.72
N ASP A 186 0.61 12.24 9.54
CA ASP A 186 -0.80 12.49 9.88
C ASP A 186 -1.69 12.21 8.67
N PHE A 187 -2.42 11.11 8.74
CA PHE A 187 -3.32 10.68 7.66
C PHE A 187 -4.60 11.52 7.55
N ASP A 188 -4.97 12.28 8.58
CA ASP A 188 -6.17 13.12 8.56
C ASP A 188 -5.91 14.45 7.83
N THR A 189 -4.76 15.05 8.07
CA THR A 189 -4.35 16.29 7.40
C THR A 189 -3.60 16.03 6.08
N MET A 190 -3.21 14.80 5.81
CA MET A 190 -2.31 14.42 4.70
C MET A 190 -0.96 15.15 4.75
N GLU A 191 -0.50 15.49 5.95
CA GLU A 191 0.75 16.18 6.20
C GLU A 191 1.64 15.37 7.13
N GLY A 192 2.94 15.50 6.99
CA GLY A 192 3.90 14.88 7.89
C GLY A 192 4.05 15.66 9.20
N TRP A 193 3.06 15.59 10.12
CA TRP A 193 3.01 16.43 11.33
C TRP A 193 2.76 15.64 12.61
N GLY A 194 3.48 14.83 13.06
CA GLY A 194 3.41 14.35 14.43
C GLY A 194 4.75 14.61 15.12
N TYR A 195 5.80 14.07 14.57
CA TYR A 195 7.17 14.24 15.00
C TYR A 195 8.06 14.20 13.75
N TRP A 196 7.96 15.22 12.88
CA TRP A 196 9.03 15.45 11.94
C TRP A 196 10.30 15.59 12.76
N TRP A 197 11.22 14.69 12.57
CA TRP A 197 12.58 14.97 12.90
C TRP A 197 13.06 16.00 11.89
N THR A 198 12.71 17.25 12.16
CA THR A 198 13.02 18.40 11.30
C THR A 198 14.49 18.43 10.92
N ASP A 199 15.35 17.93 11.83
CA ASP A 199 16.78 17.79 11.60
C ASP A 199 17.11 16.70 10.55
N TRP A 200 16.15 15.83 10.20
CA TRP A 200 16.36 14.75 9.24
C TRP A 200 15.76 15.05 7.87
N HIS A 201 14.72 15.87 7.79
CA HIS A 201 14.10 16.20 6.51
C HIS A 201 14.96 17.17 5.69
N ASP A 202 14.96 16.96 4.37
CA ASP A 202 15.61 17.85 3.42
C ASP A 202 14.61 18.88 2.89
N PHE A 203 14.71 20.11 3.40
CA PHE A 203 13.89 21.26 2.97
C PHE A 203 14.44 21.99 1.75
N ASP A 204 15.60 21.60 1.20
CA ASP A 204 16.17 22.24 0.02
C ASP A 204 15.29 21.96 -1.21
N ASP A 205 15.36 22.84 -2.22
CA ASP A 205 14.68 22.64 -3.49
C ASP A 205 15.19 21.37 -4.19
N LYS A 206 14.25 20.60 -4.72
CA LYS A 206 14.47 19.36 -5.48
C LYS A 206 13.83 19.51 -6.86
N THR A 207 14.51 19.05 -7.90
CA THR A 207 13.92 18.97 -9.23
C THR A 207 13.44 17.56 -9.50
N PHE A 208 12.11 17.37 -9.52
CA PHE A 208 11.46 16.09 -9.78
C PHE A 208 10.55 16.21 -11.00
N MET A 209 10.73 15.35 -11.99
CA MET A 209 9.97 15.36 -13.27
C MET A 209 9.87 16.75 -13.91
N GLY A 210 10.98 17.52 -13.87
CA GLY A 210 11.08 18.85 -14.46
C GLY A 210 10.49 19.98 -13.62
N GLN A 211 9.93 19.71 -12.45
CA GLN A 211 9.40 20.71 -11.51
C GLN A 211 10.36 20.91 -10.34
N THR A 212 10.66 22.16 -9.98
CA THR A 212 11.59 22.50 -8.90
C THR A 212 10.86 23.14 -7.73
N GLY A 213 11.11 22.65 -6.51
CA GLY A 213 10.53 23.15 -5.26
C GLY A 213 10.99 22.37 -4.03
N PRO A 214 10.57 22.78 -2.84
CA PRO A 214 10.90 22.12 -1.56
C PRO A 214 9.97 20.92 -1.32
N TRP A 215 9.94 20.00 -2.28
CA TRP A 215 8.98 18.90 -2.33
C TRP A 215 9.10 17.96 -1.14
N THR A 216 7.95 17.54 -0.62
CA THR A 216 7.76 16.48 0.38
C THR A 216 7.39 15.16 -0.28
N GLY A 217 7.31 14.07 0.49
CA GLY A 217 6.85 12.77 -0.02
C GLY A 217 5.45 12.82 -0.63
N ASP A 218 4.54 13.63 -0.07
CA ASP A 218 3.20 13.81 -0.61
C ASP A 218 3.19 14.53 -1.95
N ASP A 219 4.05 15.53 -2.12
CA ASP A 219 4.19 16.24 -3.40
C ASP A 219 4.68 15.29 -4.48
N ILE A 220 5.67 14.43 -4.16
CA ILE A 220 6.17 13.39 -5.07
C ILE A 220 5.06 12.43 -5.47
N ILE A 221 4.27 11.93 -4.52
CA ILE A 221 3.12 11.04 -4.79
C ILE A 221 2.11 11.74 -5.72
N ASN A 222 1.78 13.01 -5.47
CA ASN A 222 0.87 13.77 -6.31
C ASN A 222 1.40 13.88 -7.75
N MET A 223 2.66 14.30 -7.93
CA MET A 223 3.28 14.45 -9.25
C MET A 223 3.36 13.11 -10.01
N ILE A 224 3.57 12.00 -9.31
CA ILE A 224 3.54 10.65 -9.92
C ILE A 224 2.13 10.30 -10.40
N LEU A 225 1.10 10.58 -9.61
CA LEU A 225 -0.29 10.27 -9.95
C LEU A 225 -0.83 11.13 -11.11
N ASP A 226 -0.23 12.27 -11.38
CA ASP A 226 -0.56 13.10 -12.55
C ASP A 226 0.01 12.53 -13.87
N ARG A 227 0.83 11.48 -13.80
CA ARG A 227 1.42 10.82 -14.98
C ARG A 227 0.49 9.74 -15.55
N ASP A 228 0.32 9.73 -16.86
CA ASP A 228 -0.47 8.70 -17.56
C ASP A 228 0.05 7.30 -17.30
N GLU A 229 1.36 7.14 -17.21
CA GLU A 229 2.05 5.88 -16.97
C GLU A 229 1.61 5.22 -15.67
N CYS A 230 1.22 6.00 -14.66
CA CYS A 230 0.77 5.47 -13.37
C CYS A 230 -0.53 4.68 -13.52
N ALA A 231 -1.55 5.24 -14.16
CA ALA A 231 -2.82 4.55 -14.40
C ALA A 231 -2.62 3.32 -15.29
N LEU A 232 -1.80 3.43 -16.34
CA LEU A 232 -1.47 2.31 -17.23
C LEU A 232 -0.79 1.16 -16.47
N HIS A 233 0.15 1.48 -15.58
CA HIS A 233 0.86 0.46 -14.79
C HIS A 233 -0.09 -0.31 -13.88
N ILE A 234 -0.97 0.39 -13.16
CA ILE A 234 -1.96 -0.22 -12.26
C ILE A 234 -2.93 -1.10 -13.05
N CYS A 235 -3.48 -0.58 -14.16
CA CYS A 235 -4.42 -1.32 -15.00
C CYS A 235 -3.79 -2.58 -15.61
N LYS A 236 -2.54 -2.53 -16.06
CA LYS A 236 -1.79 -3.71 -16.51
C LYS A 236 -1.64 -4.77 -15.42
N LYS A 237 -1.39 -4.37 -14.18
CA LYS A 237 -1.26 -5.30 -13.04
C LYS A 237 -2.60 -5.94 -12.69
N LEU A 238 -3.70 -5.17 -12.67
CA LEU A 238 -5.06 -5.68 -12.45
C LEU A 238 -5.47 -6.64 -13.56
N TYR A 239 -5.25 -6.26 -14.81
CA TYR A 239 -5.55 -7.12 -15.97
C TYR A 239 -4.85 -8.48 -15.87
N LYS A 240 -3.53 -8.47 -15.59
CA LYS A 240 -2.74 -9.70 -15.43
C LYS A 240 -3.18 -10.54 -14.24
N TRP A 241 -3.66 -9.93 -13.19
CA TRP A 241 -4.14 -10.64 -12.00
C TRP A 241 -5.44 -11.40 -12.26
N PHE A 242 -6.37 -10.79 -12.96
CA PHE A 242 -7.71 -11.36 -13.16
C PHE A 242 -7.90 -12.12 -14.46
N LEU A 243 -7.15 -11.79 -15.50
CA LEU A 243 -7.33 -12.40 -16.82
C LEU A 243 -6.13 -13.26 -17.20
N TYR A 244 -5.12 -12.69 -17.86
CA TYR A 244 -3.93 -13.46 -18.30
C TYR A 244 -2.74 -12.54 -18.63
N ASP A 245 -1.55 -13.13 -18.83
CA ASP A 245 -0.30 -12.39 -19.00
C ASP A 245 -0.18 -11.62 -20.31
N HIS A 246 -0.87 -12.04 -21.36
CA HIS A 246 -0.87 -11.32 -22.63
C HIS A 246 -1.83 -10.13 -22.56
N VAL A 247 -1.26 -8.94 -22.54
CA VAL A 247 -1.99 -7.69 -22.33
C VAL A 247 -2.50 -7.15 -23.66
N ASP A 248 -3.80 -6.87 -23.75
CA ASP A 248 -4.41 -6.06 -24.80
C ASP A 248 -4.20 -4.58 -24.48
N LEU A 249 -3.37 -3.89 -25.28
CA LEU A 249 -2.99 -2.50 -25.00
C LEU A 249 -4.14 -1.53 -25.17
N ASP A 250 -4.99 -1.72 -26.18
CA ASP A 250 -6.15 -0.84 -26.43
C ASP A 250 -7.17 -0.97 -25.28
N PHE A 251 -7.34 -2.19 -24.75
CA PHE A 251 -8.18 -2.42 -23.58
C PHE A 251 -7.62 -1.73 -22.34
N ILE A 252 -6.29 -1.84 -22.11
CA ILE A 252 -5.62 -1.20 -20.97
C ILE A 252 -5.72 0.33 -21.05
N ASP A 253 -5.57 0.91 -22.23
CA ASP A 253 -5.69 2.36 -22.42
C ASP A 253 -7.10 2.84 -22.02
N GLY A 254 -8.16 2.14 -22.49
CA GLY A 254 -9.53 2.43 -22.09
C GLY A 254 -9.78 2.28 -20.57
N MET A 255 -9.23 1.23 -19.95
CA MET A 255 -9.32 1.01 -18.52
C MET A 255 -8.59 2.11 -17.72
N ALA A 256 -7.42 2.56 -18.21
CA ALA A 256 -6.63 3.63 -17.59
C ALA A 256 -7.33 4.99 -17.70
N ASP A 257 -8.03 5.26 -18.82
CA ASP A 257 -8.88 6.44 -18.97
C ASP A 257 -10.02 6.46 -17.95
N VAL A 258 -10.67 5.31 -17.73
CA VAL A 258 -11.70 5.17 -16.68
C VAL A 258 -11.10 5.43 -15.30
N LEU A 259 -9.94 4.88 -14.99
CA LEU A 259 -9.27 5.08 -13.69
C LEU A 259 -8.94 6.56 -13.45
N ARG A 260 -8.34 7.25 -14.45
CA ARG A 260 -8.02 8.69 -14.35
C ARG A 260 -9.24 9.57 -14.21
N SER A 261 -10.25 9.35 -15.07
CA SER A 261 -11.48 10.16 -15.06
C SER A 261 -12.32 10.00 -13.79
N ASN A 262 -12.14 8.91 -13.05
CA ASN A 262 -12.73 8.67 -11.74
C ASN A 262 -11.75 8.96 -10.58
N ASN A 263 -10.77 9.83 -10.78
CA ASN A 263 -9.83 10.27 -9.75
C ASN A 263 -9.17 9.10 -9.00
N TYR A 264 -8.74 8.08 -9.75
CA TYR A 264 -8.11 6.86 -9.22
C TYR A 264 -8.99 5.98 -8.31
N GLU A 265 -10.33 6.06 -8.44
CA GLU A 265 -11.22 5.06 -7.85
C GLU A 265 -11.07 3.73 -8.59
N ILE A 266 -10.76 2.66 -7.84
CA ILE A 266 -10.46 1.33 -8.42
C ILE A 266 -11.74 0.63 -8.91
N LYS A 267 -12.86 0.80 -8.20
CA LYS A 267 -14.11 0.10 -8.51
C LYS A 267 -14.60 0.32 -9.94
N PRO A 268 -14.65 1.55 -10.50
CA PRO A 268 -15.00 1.76 -11.91
C PRO A 268 -14.06 1.07 -12.90
N ALA A 269 -12.78 1.00 -12.60
CA ALA A 269 -11.81 0.30 -13.44
C ALA A 269 -12.03 -1.24 -13.40
N LEU A 270 -12.44 -1.79 -12.25
CA LEU A 270 -12.83 -3.21 -12.14
C LEU A 270 -14.17 -3.47 -12.85
N GLU A 271 -15.13 -2.57 -12.78
CA GLU A 271 -16.37 -2.66 -13.57
C GLU A 271 -16.06 -2.73 -15.07
N TYR A 272 -15.17 -1.86 -15.56
CA TYR A 272 -14.67 -1.90 -16.93
C TYR A 272 -13.95 -3.23 -17.25
N LEU A 273 -13.15 -3.74 -16.34
CA LEU A 273 -12.37 -4.99 -16.53
C LEU A 273 -13.28 -6.22 -16.65
N PHE A 274 -14.43 -6.24 -15.97
CA PHE A 274 -15.35 -7.38 -15.93
C PHE A 274 -16.54 -7.25 -16.89
N SER A 275 -16.71 -6.11 -17.57
CA SER A 275 -17.77 -5.91 -18.57
C SER A 275 -17.32 -6.39 -19.96
#